data_b9f650c74ab4dd4da4b241d387c22930
#
_entry.id   b9f650c74ab4dd4da4b241d387c22930
#
_cell.length_a   1.000
_cell.length_b   1.000
_cell.length_c   1.000
_cell.angle_alpha   90.00
_cell.angle_beta   90.00
_cell.angle_gamma   90.00
#
_symmetry.space_group_name_H-M   'P 1'
#
loop_
_entity.id
_entity.type
_entity.pdbx_description
1 polymer ?
#
loop_
_entity_poly.entity_id
_entity_poly.type
_entity_poly.pdbx_seq_one_letter_code
_entity_poly.pdbx_strand_id
1 'polypeptide(L)'
;MARKQIGILTGGGDVPGLNSVIKGVVYRASEVDCSVIGIRRGWEGLTHVNLEDPASKQRYILPLNRENTRTIDRTGGTFLHTSRTNPSKMKALPEHLKGMDLPKSEVTKKGVTSTVYDMTPQVLKNLEALQIDYVIAIGGDDTLSYAAKLDQLGVRMIAIPKTMDNDVRNT
;
A
#
# COMPACT_ATOMS: atom_id res chain seq x y z
N MET A 1 13.49 -23.16 4.87
CA MET A 1 12.22 -22.58 4.37
C MET A 1 12.56 -21.34 3.57
N ALA A 2 11.80 -20.99 2.51
CA ALA A 2 12.02 -19.73 1.79
C ALA A 2 11.78 -18.55 2.76
N ARG A 3 12.62 -17.52 2.63
CA ARG A 3 12.52 -16.28 3.43
C ARG A 3 11.21 -15.58 3.10
N LYS A 4 10.41 -15.27 4.15
CA LYS A 4 9.14 -14.59 3.96
C LYS A 4 9.33 -13.10 3.63
N GLN A 5 8.47 -12.56 2.77
CA GLN A 5 8.52 -11.16 2.39
C GLN A 5 7.27 -10.39 2.84
N ILE A 6 7.50 -9.28 3.50
CA ILE A 6 6.46 -8.39 4.02
C ILE A 6 6.44 -7.12 3.17
N GLY A 7 5.28 -6.78 2.59
CA GLY A 7 5.02 -5.46 2.03
C GLY A 7 4.45 -4.54 3.09
N ILE A 8 4.96 -3.32 3.22
CA ILE A 8 4.42 -2.32 4.15
C ILE A 8 4.10 -1.02 3.41
N LEU A 9 2.94 -0.46 3.69
CA LEU A 9 2.49 0.80 3.11
C LEU A 9 1.81 1.71 4.13
N THR A 10 1.80 3.01 3.82
CA THR A 10 1.08 4.04 4.58
C THR A 10 0.09 4.75 3.67
N GLY A 11 -1.14 4.95 4.14
CA GLY A 11 -2.20 5.61 3.37
C GLY A 11 -2.94 6.68 4.17
N GLY A 12 -3.61 7.58 3.45
CA GLY A 12 -4.37 8.67 4.05
C GLY A 12 -3.49 9.82 4.54
N GLY A 13 -4.02 10.61 5.49
CA GLY A 13 -3.31 11.75 6.08
C GLY A 13 -2.09 11.33 6.91
N ASP A 14 -1.19 12.26 7.11
CA ASP A 14 0.04 12.05 7.86
C ASP A 14 -0.18 12.25 9.37
N VAL A 15 0.43 11.40 10.19
CA VAL A 15 0.36 11.49 11.65
C VAL A 15 1.73 11.18 12.28
N PRO A 16 2.02 11.68 13.49
CA PRO A 16 3.20 11.26 14.23
C PRO A 16 3.22 9.73 14.46
N GLY A 17 4.41 9.13 14.43
CA GLY A 17 4.60 7.71 14.75
C GLY A 17 4.64 6.75 13.56
N LEU A 18 4.24 7.16 12.35
CA LEU A 18 4.26 6.28 11.16
C LEU A 18 5.66 5.70 10.91
N ASN A 19 6.68 6.52 10.95
CA ASN A 19 8.07 6.09 10.73
C ASN A 19 8.58 5.18 11.85
N SER A 20 8.13 5.39 13.08
CA SER A 20 8.47 4.51 14.21
C SER A 20 7.88 3.11 14.02
N VAL A 21 6.65 3.02 13.50
CA VAL A 21 6.02 1.73 13.16
C VAL A 21 6.78 1.05 12.03
N ILE A 22 7.09 1.77 10.93
CA ILE A 22 7.88 1.21 9.82
C ILE A 22 9.21 0.66 10.33
N LYS A 23 9.96 1.43 11.11
CA LYS A 23 11.22 1.01 11.71
C LYS A 23 11.06 -0.21 12.60
N GLY A 24 10.06 -0.22 13.47
CA GLY A 24 9.77 -1.35 14.37
C GLY A 24 9.51 -2.65 13.60
N VAL A 25 8.71 -2.58 12.54
CA VAL A 25 8.45 -3.72 11.65
C VAL A 25 9.73 -4.23 10.99
N VAL A 26 10.55 -3.34 10.43
CA VAL A 26 11.81 -3.71 9.76
C VAL A 26 12.78 -4.36 10.74
N TYR A 27 12.91 -3.80 11.92
CA TYR A 27 13.81 -4.35 12.96
C TYR A 27 13.33 -5.72 13.42
N ARG A 28 12.04 -5.88 13.70
CA ARG A 28 11.51 -7.18 14.12
C ARG A 28 11.57 -8.22 12.99
N ALA A 29 11.25 -7.84 11.76
CA ALA A 29 11.35 -8.74 10.60
C ALA A 29 12.78 -9.28 10.43
N SER A 30 13.80 -8.43 10.63
CA SER A 30 15.20 -8.84 10.53
C SER A 30 15.63 -9.88 11.59
N GLU A 31 14.95 -9.93 12.73
CA GLU A 31 15.22 -10.89 13.82
C GLU A 31 14.60 -12.27 13.54
N VAL A 32 13.58 -12.34 12.70
CA VAL A 32 12.86 -13.58 12.37
C VAL A 32 13.06 -14.00 10.90
N ASP A 33 14.16 -13.56 10.30
CA ASP A 33 14.54 -13.85 8.91
C ASP A 33 13.44 -13.56 7.87
N CYS A 34 12.73 -12.44 8.05
CA CYS A 34 11.81 -11.90 7.06
C CYS A 34 12.44 -10.71 6.32
N SER A 35 12.16 -10.57 5.02
CA SER A 35 12.48 -9.36 4.26
C SER A 35 11.31 -8.38 4.30
N VAL A 36 11.60 -7.09 4.21
CA VAL A 36 10.56 -6.05 4.15
C VAL A 36 10.78 -5.19 2.93
N ILE A 37 9.71 -4.95 2.18
CA ILE A 37 9.67 -3.96 1.12
C ILE A 37 8.64 -2.88 1.45
N GLY A 38 9.05 -1.63 1.34
CA GLY A 38 8.18 -0.48 1.41
C GLY A 38 7.47 -0.24 0.09
N ILE A 39 6.15 -0.16 0.13
CA ILE A 39 5.33 0.22 -1.00
C ILE A 39 5.08 1.72 -0.86
N ARG A 40 5.70 2.50 -1.73
CA ARG A 40 5.63 3.97 -1.66
C ARG A 40 4.29 4.48 -2.14
N ARG A 41 3.82 5.57 -1.53
CA ARG A 41 2.56 6.26 -1.85
C ARG A 41 1.32 5.37 -1.63
N GLY A 42 1.36 4.51 -0.62
CA GLY A 42 0.23 3.66 -0.23
C GLY A 42 -0.22 2.74 -1.37
N TRP A 43 -1.54 2.59 -1.53
CA TRP A 43 -2.11 1.75 -2.59
C TRP A 43 -1.76 2.21 -4.02
N GLU A 44 -1.39 3.49 -4.21
CA GLU A 44 -0.91 3.99 -5.50
C GLU A 44 0.31 3.20 -5.98
N GLY A 45 1.22 2.86 -5.07
CA GLY A 45 2.40 2.08 -5.40
C GLY A 45 2.07 0.74 -6.05
N LEU A 46 1.06 0.03 -5.55
CA LEU A 46 0.64 -1.26 -6.12
C LEU A 46 -0.20 -1.12 -7.38
N THR A 47 -0.89 -0.01 -7.60
CA THR A 47 -1.69 0.20 -8.82
C THR A 47 -0.88 0.77 -9.97
N HIS A 48 0.17 1.57 -9.68
CA HIS A 48 0.92 2.31 -10.69
C HIS A 48 2.28 1.71 -11.03
N VAL A 49 2.78 0.77 -10.23
CA VAL A 49 4.07 0.15 -10.53
C VAL A 49 3.99 -0.65 -11.83
N ASN A 50 4.91 -0.36 -12.74
CA ASN A 50 5.25 -1.23 -13.85
C ASN A 50 6.50 -2.01 -13.47
N LEU A 51 6.36 -3.32 -13.25
CA LEU A 51 7.44 -4.18 -12.79
C LEU A 51 8.46 -4.50 -13.89
N GLU A 52 8.10 -4.28 -15.16
CA GLU A 52 8.99 -4.44 -16.32
C GLU A 52 9.88 -3.20 -16.53
N ASP A 53 9.49 -2.05 -15.94
CA ASP A 53 10.25 -0.80 -15.98
C ASP A 53 11.04 -0.62 -14.67
N PRO A 54 12.38 -0.72 -14.70
CA PRO A 54 13.23 -0.53 -13.52
C PRO A 54 13.05 0.83 -12.84
N ALA A 55 12.81 1.89 -13.60
CA ALA A 55 12.60 3.23 -13.05
C ALA A 55 11.28 3.31 -12.29
N SER A 56 10.21 2.72 -12.83
CA SER A 56 8.93 2.61 -12.14
C SER A 56 9.05 1.76 -10.88
N LYS A 57 9.73 0.62 -10.95
CA LYS A 57 9.95 -0.24 -9.79
C LYS A 57 10.70 0.51 -8.68
N GLN A 58 11.78 1.22 -9.00
CA GLN A 58 12.54 2.03 -8.04
C GLN A 58 11.71 3.15 -7.43
N ARG A 59 10.79 3.74 -8.21
CA ARG A 59 9.91 4.82 -7.75
C ARG A 59 8.92 4.35 -6.68
N TYR A 60 8.36 3.15 -6.83
CA TYR A 60 7.25 2.66 -6.00
C TYR A 60 7.62 1.58 -4.99
N ILE A 61 8.69 0.85 -5.22
CA ILE A 61 9.11 -0.28 -4.38
C ILE A 61 10.49 0.00 -3.79
N LEU A 62 10.58 -0.02 -2.48
CA LEU A 62 11.80 0.28 -1.75
C LEU A 62 12.16 -0.89 -0.80
N PRO A 63 13.25 -1.62 -1.05
CA PRO A 63 13.75 -2.58 -0.07
C PRO A 63 14.11 -1.88 1.25
N LEU A 64 13.57 -2.38 2.37
CA LEU A 64 13.79 -1.81 3.69
C LEU A 64 14.72 -2.70 4.51
N ASN A 65 15.66 -2.07 5.19
CA ASN A 65 16.61 -2.73 6.08
C ASN A 65 16.93 -1.83 7.29
N ARG A 66 17.70 -2.35 8.26
CA ARG A 66 18.08 -1.60 9.46
C ARG A 66 18.88 -0.35 9.15
N GLU A 67 19.67 -0.35 8.09
CA GLU A 67 20.52 0.77 7.70
C GLU A 67 19.68 1.95 7.20
N ASN A 68 18.83 1.74 6.19
CA ASN A 68 18.04 2.81 5.58
C ASN A 68 16.83 3.25 6.42
N THR A 69 16.48 2.50 7.47
CA THR A 69 15.41 2.87 8.43
C THR A 69 15.93 3.33 9.79
N ARG A 70 17.26 3.41 9.99
CA ARG A 70 17.86 3.68 11.30
C ARG A 70 17.38 4.96 11.97
N THR A 71 17.20 6.02 11.20
CA THR A 71 16.92 7.38 11.71
C THR A 71 15.56 7.93 11.30
N ILE A 72 14.73 7.17 10.57
CA ILE A 72 13.46 7.67 10.04
C ILE A 72 12.46 8.07 11.14
N ASP A 73 12.54 7.45 12.31
CA ASP A 73 11.74 7.78 13.49
C ASP A 73 11.98 9.18 14.05
N ARG A 74 13.08 9.83 13.66
CA ARG A 74 13.43 11.20 14.04
C ARG A 74 12.91 12.26 13.05
N THR A 75 12.27 11.84 11.97
CA THR A 75 11.73 12.72 10.94
C THR A 75 10.21 12.68 10.97
N GLY A 76 9.59 13.82 10.75
CA GLY A 76 8.15 13.91 10.54
C GLY A 76 7.72 13.30 9.21
N GLY A 77 6.42 13.11 9.07
CA GLY A 77 5.87 12.54 7.87
C GLY A 77 5.95 11.01 7.81
N THR A 78 5.82 10.46 6.62
CA THR A 78 6.08 9.04 6.37
C THR A 78 7.19 8.86 5.35
N PHE A 79 8.15 8.01 5.68
CA PHE A 79 9.27 7.63 4.80
C PHE A 79 8.81 7.02 3.48
N LEU A 80 7.64 6.38 3.48
CA LEU A 80 7.05 5.75 2.30
C LEU A 80 6.14 6.67 1.50
N HIS A 81 5.86 7.89 1.97
CA HIS A 81 4.83 8.78 1.45
C HIS A 81 3.43 8.15 1.50
N THR A 82 2.41 8.95 1.28
CA THR A 82 1.02 8.48 1.23
C THR A 82 0.33 8.86 -0.07
N SER A 83 -0.83 8.26 -0.31
CA SER A 83 -1.81 8.71 -1.30
C SER A 83 -3.23 8.44 -0.80
N ARG A 84 -4.19 9.07 -1.46
CA ARG A 84 -5.62 8.79 -1.26
C ARG A 84 -6.19 7.89 -2.36
N THR A 85 -5.34 7.05 -2.95
CA THR A 85 -5.73 6.13 -4.01
C THR A 85 -6.57 5.00 -3.43
N ASN A 86 -7.76 4.82 -3.98
CA ASN A 86 -8.58 3.63 -3.73
C ASN A 86 -8.56 2.75 -5.00
N PRO A 87 -7.89 1.59 -4.96
CA PRO A 87 -7.75 0.74 -6.14
C PRO A 87 -9.08 0.21 -6.70
N SER A 88 -10.12 0.11 -5.86
CA SER A 88 -11.45 -0.32 -6.33
C SER A 88 -12.22 0.76 -7.10
N LYS A 89 -11.75 2.01 -7.09
CA LYS A 89 -12.49 3.16 -7.64
C LYS A 89 -11.56 4.15 -8.34
N MET A 90 -10.69 3.65 -9.22
CA MET A 90 -9.76 4.48 -9.97
C MET A 90 -10.47 5.23 -11.10
N LYS A 91 -10.30 6.55 -11.15
CA LYS A 91 -10.90 7.40 -12.21
C LYS A 91 -10.14 7.34 -13.54
N ALA A 92 -8.87 6.99 -13.49
CA ALA A 92 -8.00 6.87 -14.65
C ALA A 92 -7.03 5.72 -14.45
N LEU A 93 -6.66 5.08 -15.55
CA LEU A 93 -5.64 4.02 -15.54
C LEU A 93 -4.24 4.62 -15.69
N PRO A 94 -3.23 4.01 -15.04
CA PRO A 94 -1.82 4.28 -15.34
C PRO A 94 -1.52 4.06 -16.83
N GLU A 95 -0.54 4.79 -17.38
CA GLU A 95 -0.24 4.79 -18.81
C GLU A 95 0.01 3.38 -19.37
N HIS A 96 0.80 2.58 -18.64
CA HIS A 96 1.16 1.21 -19.06
C HIS A 96 0.01 0.20 -19.00
N LEU A 97 -1.14 0.60 -18.42
CA LEU A 97 -2.35 -0.24 -18.32
C LEU A 97 -3.49 0.28 -19.20
N LYS A 98 -3.26 1.35 -19.97
CA LYS A 98 -4.25 1.84 -20.93
C LYS A 98 -4.51 0.75 -21.98
N GLY A 99 -5.80 0.46 -22.20
CA GLY A 99 -6.22 -0.59 -23.12
C GLY A 99 -6.38 -1.99 -22.50
N MET A 100 -6.01 -2.18 -21.23
CA MET A 100 -6.33 -3.41 -20.52
C MET A 100 -7.83 -3.49 -20.20
N ASP A 101 -8.39 -4.68 -20.33
CA ASP A 101 -9.77 -4.94 -19.95
C ASP A 101 -9.85 -5.19 -18.43
N LEU A 102 -10.10 -4.11 -17.68
CA LEU A 102 -10.27 -4.13 -16.23
C LEU A 102 -11.75 -3.94 -15.87
N PRO A 103 -12.22 -4.52 -14.76
CA PRO A 103 -13.59 -4.33 -14.31
C PRO A 103 -13.93 -2.83 -14.18
N LYS A 104 -15.06 -2.44 -14.71
CA LYS A 104 -15.55 -1.06 -14.73
C LYS A 104 -16.90 -0.98 -14.04
N SER A 105 -17.15 0.12 -13.36
CA SER A 105 -18.46 0.47 -12.80
C SER A 105 -18.74 1.95 -12.96
N GLU A 106 -20.00 2.30 -12.96
CA GLU A 106 -20.41 3.70 -12.97
C GLU A 106 -20.70 4.17 -11.55
N VAL A 107 -20.18 5.31 -11.18
CA VAL A 107 -20.41 5.95 -9.90
C VAL A 107 -21.00 7.32 -10.11
N THR A 108 -22.21 7.54 -9.60
CA THR A 108 -22.86 8.84 -9.63
C THR A 108 -22.61 9.57 -8.32
N LYS A 109 -21.94 10.73 -8.40
CA LYS A 109 -21.76 11.65 -7.27
C LYS A 109 -22.28 13.03 -7.65
N LYS A 110 -23.19 13.58 -6.84
CA LYS A 110 -23.76 14.91 -7.05
C LYS A 110 -24.34 15.11 -8.48
N GLY A 111 -25.03 14.07 -9.00
CA GLY A 111 -25.63 14.13 -10.34
C GLY A 111 -24.67 13.95 -11.52
N VAL A 112 -23.37 13.76 -11.28
CA VAL A 112 -22.38 13.47 -12.31
C VAL A 112 -22.02 11.99 -12.27
N THR A 113 -22.31 11.28 -13.36
CA THR A 113 -21.91 9.87 -13.54
C THR A 113 -20.51 9.81 -14.14
N SER A 114 -19.63 9.03 -13.52
CA SER A 114 -18.27 8.80 -13.99
C SER A 114 -17.95 7.31 -13.97
N THR A 115 -17.24 6.84 -14.99
CA THR A 115 -16.70 5.48 -15.02
C THR A 115 -15.50 5.39 -14.09
N VAL A 116 -15.47 4.34 -13.25
CA VAL A 116 -14.33 4.01 -12.42
C VAL A 116 -13.87 2.59 -12.72
N TYR A 117 -12.58 2.35 -12.52
CA TYR A 117 -11.93 1.07 -12.78
C TYR A 117 -11.60 0.39 -11.45
N ASP A 118 -11.82 -0.92 -11.35
CA ASP A 118 -11.34 -1.74 -10.24
C ASP A 118 -9.97 -2.36 -10.61
N MET A 119 -8.94 -1.84 -9.96
CA MET A 119 -7.56 -2.27 -10.15
C MET A 119 -7.18 -3.47 -9.27
N THR A 120 -8.14 -4.06 -8.53
CA THR A 120 -7.87 -5.19 -7.64
C THR A 120 -7.16 -6.36 -8.33
N PRO A 121 -7.53 -6.78 -9.57
CA PRO A 121 -6.80 -7.84 -10.27
C PRO A 121 -5.33 -7.49 -10.51
N GLN A 122 -5.04 -6.23 -10.86
CA GLN A 122 -3.66 -5.77 -11.06
C GLN A 122 -2.88 -5.70 -9.75
N VAL A 123 -3.51 -5.28 -8.65
CA VAL A 123 -2.88 -5.27 -7.31
C VAL A 123 -2.50 -6.69 -6.91
N LEU A 124 -3.39 -7.68 -7.08
CA LEU A 124 -3.11 -9.08 -6.78
C LEU A 124 -1.94 -9.62 -7.62
N LYS A 125 -1.95 -9.34 -8.93
CA LYS A 125 -0.85 -9.71 -9.84
C LYS A 125 0.49 -9.11 -9.39
N ASN A 126 0.49 -7.84 -8.98
CA ASN A 126 1.70 -7.17 -8.52
C ASN A 126 2.20 -7.71 -7.17
N LEU A 127 1.30 -8.05 -6.24
CA LEU A 127 1.66 -8.70 -4.97
C LEU A 127 2.32 -10.06 -5.21
N GLU A 128 1.77 -10.88 -6.11
CA GLU A 128 2.33 -12.16 -6.49
C GLU A 128 3.71 -12.01 -7.17
N ALA A 129 3.82 -11.14 -8.16
CA ALA A 129 5.07 -10.89 -8.87
C ALA A 129 6.18 -10.32 -7.97
N LEU A 130 5.81 -9.55 -6.95
CA LEU A 130 6.71 -9.07 -5.90
C LEU A 130 6.96 -10.12 -4.81
N GLN A 131 6.34 -11.28 -4.88
CA GLN A 131 6.48 -12.36 -3.89
C GLN A 131 6.16 -11.91 -2.45
N ILE A 132 5.13 -11.08 -2.29
CA ILE A 132 4.72 -10.57 -0.97
C ILE A 132 3.84 -11.61 -0.27
N ASP A 133 4.33 -12.16 0.84
CA ASP A 133 3.59 -13.13 1.66
C ASP A 133 2.57 -12.47 2.59
N TYR A 134 2.89 -11.27 3.09
CA TYR A 134 2.08 -10.51 4.04
C TYR A 134 2.09 -9.02 3.68
N VAL A 135 0.97 -8.36 3.84
CA VAL A 135 0.87 -6.90 3.66
C VAL A 135 0.50 -6.23 4.97
N ILE A 136 1.30 -5.24 5.38
CA ILE A 136 0.99 -4.35 6.51
C ILE A 136 0.49 -3.04 5.94
N ALA A 137 -0.79 -2.74 6.14
CA ALA A 137 -1.41 -1.48 5.71
C ALA A 137 -1.66 -0.58 6.91
N ILE A 138 -1.02 0.59 6.92
CA ILE A 138 -1.18 1.59 7.97
C ILE A 138 -2.04 2.74 7.41
N GLY A 139 -3.20 3.00 8.00
CA GLY A 139 -4.06 4.05 7.47
C GLY A 139 -5.37 4.25 8.21
N GLY A 140 -6.17 5.18 7.70
CA GLY A 140 -7.56 5.40 8.12
C GLY A 140 -8.53 4.50 7.35
N ASP A 141 -9.83 4.76 7.51
CA ASP A 141 -10.93 3.93 7.01
C ASP A 141 -10.80 3.54 5.52
N ASP A 142 -10.50 4.49 4.65
CA ASP A 142 -10.37 4.20 3.21
C ASP A 142 -9.25 3.19 2.91
N THR A 143 -8.11 3.33 3.61
CA THR A 143 -6.96 2.43 3.45
C THR A 143 -7.27 1.05 3.99
N LEU A 144 -7.88 0.99 5.17
CA LEU A 144 -8.18 -0.26 5.87
C LEU A 144 -9.37 -0.99 5.26
N SER A 145 -10.37 -0.29 4.74
CA SER A 145 -11.49 -0.90 4.00
C SER A 145 -11.00 -1.67 2.76
N TYR A 146 -10.01 -1.12 2.04
CA TYR A 146 -9.44 -1.83 0.91
C TYR A 146 -8.54 -2.99 1.37
N ALA A 147 -7.83 -2.85 2.49
CA ALA A 147 -7.09 -3.95 3.10
C ALA A 147 -8.02 -5.12 3.47
N ALA A 148 -9.16 -4.83 4.08
CA ALA A 148 -10.18 -5.84 4.40
C ALA A 148 -10.73 -6.56 3.15
N LYS A 149 -10.91 -5.83 2.02
CA LYS A 149 -11.27 -6.45 0.73
C LYS A 149 -10.19 -7.41 0.25
N LEU A 150 -8.91 -7.06 0.33
CA LEU A 150 -7.81 -7.95 -0.06
C LEU A 150 -7.71 -9.18 0.85
N ASP A 151 -7.95 -9.03 2.14
CA ASP A 151 -8.00 -10.16 3.09
C ASP A 151 -9.07 -11.17 2.71
N GLN A 152 -10.28 -10.71 2.36
CA GLN A 152 -11.37 -11.57 1.85
C GLN A 152 -10.99 -12.29 0.56
N LEU A 153 -10.06 -11.76 -0.23
CA LEU A 153 -9.52 -12.37 -1.44
C LEU A 153 -8.31 -13.29 -1.17
N GLY A 154 -7.96 -13.51 0.10
CA GLY A 154 -6.92 -14.44 0.52
C GLY A 154 -5.53 -13.83 0.67
N VAL A 155 -5.38 -12.51 0.54
CA VAL A 155 -4.12 -11.81 0.86
C VAL A 155 -3.97 -11.74 2.38
N ARG A 156 -2.85 -12.16 2.92
CA ARG A 156 -2.59 -12.08 4.37
C ARG A 156 -2.31 -10.63 4.78
N MET A 157 -3.30 -10.01 5.45
CA MET A 157 -3.27 -8.61 5.82
C MET A 157 -3.03 -8.39 7.30
N ILE A 158 -2.27 -7.35 7.63
CA ILE A 158 -2.19 -6.75 8.96
C ILE A 158 -2.59 -5.29 8.80
N ALA A 159 -3.71 -4.90 9.39
CA ALA A 159 -4.23 -3.55 9.35
C ALA A 159 -3.82 -2.81 10.63
N ILE A 160 -3.13 -1.69 10.49
CA ILE A 160 -2.75 -0.81 11.60
C ILE A 160 -3.54 0.49 11.47
N PRO A 161 -4.55 0.71 12.32
CA PRO A 161 -5.34 1.93 12.27
C PRO A 161 -4.52 3.13 12.73
N LYS A 162 -4.73 4.26 12.07
CA LYS A 162 -4.22 5.55 12.47
C LYS A 162 -5.24 6.65 12.17
N THR A 163 -5.37 7.61 13.07
CA THR A 163 -6.26 8.75 12.91
C THR A 163 -5.67 10.00 13.57
N MET A 164 -5.90 11.16 12.96
CA MET A 164 -5.69 12.47 13.61
C MET A 164 -6.97 13.00 14.23
N ASP A 165 -8.10 12.64 13.63
CA ASP A 165 -9.41 13.24 13.96
C ASP A 165 -10.17 12.40 15.00
N ASN A 166 -9.55 11.34 15.51
CA ASN A 166 -10.12 10.39 16.47
C ASN A 166 -11.46 9.78 15.98
N ASP A 167 -11.54 9.54 14.68
CA ASP A 167 -12.73 9.04 13.98
C ASP A 167 -12.68 7.53 13.67
N VAL A 168 -11.58 6.87 13.96
CA VAL A 168 -11.43 5.41 13.83
C VAL A 168 -11.72 4.76 15.17
N ARG A 169 -12.73 3.85 15.21
CA ARG A 169 -13.09 3.12 16.42
C ARG A 169 -11.92 2.32 16.98
N ASN A 170 -11.78 2.33 18.30
CA ASN A 170 -10.77 1.55 19.05
C ASN A 170 -9.31 1.95 18.77
N THR A 171 -9.05 3.19 18.42
CA THR A 171 -7.70 3.76 18.35
C THR A 171 -7.40 4.66 19.55
#